data_5677d63b849a209ca06df5384b6b1cbc
#
_entry.id   5677d63b849a209ca06df5384b6b1cbc
#
_cell.length_a   1.000
_cell.length_b   1.000
_cell.length_c   1.000
_cell.angle_alpha   90.00
_cell.angle_beta   90.00
_cell.angle_gamma   90.00
#
_symmetry.space_group_name_H-M   'P 1'
#
loop_
_entity.id
_entity.type
_entity.pdbx_description
1 polymer ?
#
loop_
_entity_poly.entity_id
_entity_poly.type
_entity_poly.pdbx_seq_one_letter_code
_entity_poly.pdbx_strand_id
1 'polypeptide(L)'
;HDKVLLLETDGVVVPYREIQLAAQVAGRIAQKSTVCRAGHYVEEGQELFRIDDRDYKLEVSRLTKQLVQATLDFEEVAVEIRNVDELAKISVMELELQLREFNRLKKLAGGQVILASDLERAERAVLMARTTRTQLAGQAAKLSKGKYRMEAARDLAQIQLDKATLDDSRTIVKSPVSGVIIRDLVEEDSFAQKGTPLVTIEDTSHVEVRCNLRMDDLYWIWDQRAGKSVASIESGEKSA
;
A
#
# COMPACT_ATOMS: atom_id res chain seq x y z
N HIS A 1 4.26 -49.59 39.90
CA HIS A 1 4.85 -48.40 40.55
C HIS A 1 5.57 -47.59 39.50
N ASP A 2 4.97 -46.50 39.05
CA ASP A 2 5.63 -45.53 38.20
C ASP A 2 6.73 -44.85 39.03
N LYS A 3 7.98 -45.14 38.74
CA LYS A 3 9.12 -44.41 39.30
C LYS A 3 9.29 -43.13 38.50
N VAL A 4 8.95 -41.98 39.09
CA VAL A 4 9.29 -40.69 38.57
C VAL A 4 10.79 -40.48 38.80
N LEU A 5 11.54 -40.32 37.72
CA LEU A 5 12.94 -39.92 37.77
C LEU A 5 12.99 -38.38 37.86
N LEU A 6 13.47 -37.89 38.98
CA LEU A 6 13.76 -36.46 39.19
C LEU A 6 15.21 -36.23 38.80
N LEU A 7 15.41 -35.38 37.80
CA LEU A 7 16.72 -34.93 37.32
C LEU A 7 16.90 -33.49 37.72
N GLU A 8 17.85 -33.20 38.59
CA GLU A 8 18.21 -31.82 38.92
C GLU A 8 19.36 -31.37 38.00
N THR A 9 19.16 -30.25 37.34
CA THR A 9 20.17 -29.69 36.46
C THR A 9 20.21 -28.16 36.60
N ASP A 10 21.40 -27.60 36.52
CA ASP A 10 21.57 -26.15 36.49
C ASP A 10 21.26 -25.61 35.09
N GLY A 11 20.49 -24.55 35.04
CA GLY A 11 20.15 -23.87 33.79
C GLY A 11 20.47 -22.37 33.87
N VAL A 12 20.88 -21.80 32.74
CA VAL A 12 21.04 -20.36 32.58
C VAL A 12 19.84 -19.84 31.83
N VAL A 13 19.15 -18.86 32.40
CA VAL A 13 18.06 -18.12 31.73
C VAL A 13 18.69 -17.13 30.77
N VAL A 14 18.33 -17.23 29.51
CA VAL A 14 18.76 -16.29 28.47
C VAL A 14 17.53 -15.69 27.79
N PRO A 15 17.62 -14.45 27.30
CA PRO A 15 16.51 -13.84 26.57
C PRO A 15 16.20 -14.64 25.31
N TYR A 16 14.92 -14.61 24.91
CA TYR A 16 14.46 -15.32 23.71
C TYR A 16 15.12 -14.76 22.44
N ARG A 17 15.22 -13.42 22.34
CA ARG A 17 15.86 -12.74 21.22
C ARG A 17 16.32 -11.34 21.58
N GLU A 18 17.34 -10.89 20.89
CA GLU A 18 17.85 -9.51 20.90
C GLU A 18 17.48 -8.83 19.59
N ILE A 19 16.85 -7.67 19.65
CA ILE A 19 16.39 -6.91 18.47
C ILE A 19 17.18 -5.62 18.41
N GLN A 20 17.90 -5.41 17.31
CA GLN A 20 18.55 -4.15 17.00
C GLN A 20 17.65 -3.29 16.12
N LEU A 21 17.13 -2.18 16.67
CA LEU A 21 16.37 -1.21 15.90
C LEU A 21 17.29 -0.27 15.18
N ALA A 22 17.02 -0.04 13.89
CA ALA A 22 17.76 0.89 13.05
C ALA A 22 16.82 1.94 12.45
N ALA A 23 17.35 3.12 12.17
CA ALA A 23 16.63 4.18 11.48
C ALA A 23 16.16 3.71 10.09
N GLN A 24 14.88 3.86 9.78
CA GLN A 24 14.33 3.51 8.48
C GLN A 24 14.39 4.67 7.48
N VAL A 25 14.52 5.89 8.01
CA VAL A 25 14.65 7.14 7.25
C VAL A 25 15.82 7.94 7.81
N ALA A 26 16.37 8.85 7.02
CA ALA A 26 17.50 9.69 7.43
C ALA A 26 17.00 10.99 8.04
N GLY A 27 17.69 11.50 9.04
CA GLY A 27 17.40 12.80 9.64
C GLY A 27 18.07 13.00 10.99
N ARG A 28 17.91 14.20 11.53
CA ARG A 28 18.36 14.52 12.89
C ARG A 28 17.38 13.93 13.91
N ILE A 29 17.88 13.35 14.97
CA ILE A 29 17.07 12.90 16.10
C ILE A 29 16.58 14.15 16.85
N ALA A 30 15.30 14.50 16.63
CA ALA A 30 14.70 15.67 17.24
C ALA A 30 14.35 15.45 18.72
N GLN A 31 14.07 14.17 19.08
CA GLN A 31 13.71 13.82 20.44
C GLN A 31 14.07 12.36 20.73
N LYS A 32 14.67 12.13 21.90
CA LYS A 32 14.92 10.82 22.49
C LYS A 32 14.04 10.66 23.73
N SER A 33 13.27 9.60 23.80
CA SER A 33 12.43 9.33 24.97
C SER A 33 13.30 9.11 26.21
N THR A 34 12.86 9.62 27.34
CA THR A 34 13.59 9.46 28.64
C THR A 34 13.70 8.00 29.08
N VAL A 35 12.79 7.15 28.60
CA VAL A 35 12.84 5.70 28.85
C VAL A 35 13.81 4.97 27.91
N CYS A 36 14.31 5.63 26.86
CA CYS A 36 15.26 5.04 25.92
C CYS A 36 16.69 5.12 26.46
N ARG A 37 16.94 4.38 27.55
CA ARG A 37 18.27 4.25 28.20
C ARG A 37 18.50 2.78 28.56
N ALA A 38 19.77 2.36 28.55
CA ALA A 38 20.14 1.02 28.95
C ALA A 38 19.60 0.68 30.36
N GLY A 39 19.05 -0.51 30.51
CA GLY A 39 18.44 -1.00 31.74
C GLY A 39 16.97 -0.63 31.97
N HIS A 40 16.37 0.19 31.10
CA HIS A 40 14.95 0.56 31.21
C HIS A 40 14.07 -0.39 30.44
N TYR A 41 12.88 -0.68 31.00
CA TYR A 41 11.84 -1.47 30.36
C TYR A 41 11.01 -0.59 29.42
N VAL A 42 10.65 -1.12 28.26
CA VAL A 42 9.79 -0.48 27.27
C VAL A 42 8.67 -1.42 26.85
N GLU A 43 7.51 -0.87 26.52
CA GLU A 43 6.37 -1.61 26.02
C GLU A 43 6.34 -1.62 24.49
N GLU A 44 5.70 -2.64 23.91
CA GLU A 44 5.45 -2.69 22.46
C GLU A 44 4.64 -1.47 22.01
N GLY A 45 5.06 -0.84 20.91
CA GLY A 45 4.45 0.38 20.37
C GLY A 45 4.88 1.67 21.04
N GLN A 46 5.65 1.63 22.13
CA GLN A 46 6.16 2.82 22.82
C GLN A 46 7.14 3.58 21.93
N GLU A 47 6.98 4.91 21.86
CA GLU A 47 7.87 5.80 21.10
C GLU A 47 9.23 5.92 21.81
N LEU A 48 10.31 5.65 21.07
CA LEU A 48 11.68 5.68 21.55
C LEU A 48 12.44 6.87 21.02
N PHE A 49 12.31 7.15 19.73
CA PHE A 49 12.96 8.26 19.06
C PHE A 49 11.99 8.95 18.10
N ARG A 50 12.19 10.24 17.91
CA ARG A 50 11.56 11.05 16.88
C ARG A 50 12.62 11.69 16.01
N ILE A 51 12.65 11.35 14.75
CA ILE A 51 13.47 11.98 13.73
C ILE A 51 12.75 13.26 13.26
N ASP A 52 13.48 14.31 12.92
CA ASP A 52 12.90 15.57 12.42
C ASP A 52 12.02 15.29 11.17
N ASP A 53 10.73 15.53 11.31
CA ASP A 53 9.71 15.16 10.33
C ASP A 53 9.32 16.31 9.38
N ARG A 54 9.92 17.51 9.56
CA ARG A 54 9.49 18.71 8.80
C ARG A 54 9.62 18.54 7.30
N ASP A 55 10.73 18.00 6.83
CA ASP A 55 10.97 17.79 5.41
C ASP A 55 10.02 16.71 4.84
N TYR A 56 9.75 15.65 5.62
CA TYR A 56 8.80 14.59 5.25
C TYR A 56 7.38 15.13 5.14
N LYS A 57 6.92 15.95 6.09
CA LYS A 57 5.60 16.60 6.07
C LYS A 57 5.45 17.57 4.90
N LEU A 58 6.51 18.33 4.57
CA LEU A 58 6.50 19.18 3.39
C LEU A 58 6.38 18.36 2.10
N GLU A 59 7.09 17.24 2.00
CA GLU A 59 7.00 16.35 0.84
C GLU A 59 5.61 15.71 0.72
N VAL A 60 4.99 15.26 1.82
CA VAL A 60 3.60 14.78 1.84
C VAL A 60 2.65 15.87 1.35
N SER A 61 2.81 17.11 1.83
CA SER A 61 1.99 18.25 1.41
C SER A 61 2.15 18.54 -0.08
N ARG A 62 3.37 18.52 -0.61
CA ARG A 62 3.67 18.72 -2.03
C ARG A 62 2.99 17.66 -2.90
N LEU A 63 3.15 16.38 -2.53
CA LEU A 63 2.57 15.25 -3.27
C LEU A 63 1.04 15.20 -3.17
N THR A 64 0.48 15.63 -2.04
CA THR A 64 -0.98 15.81 -1.90
C THR A 64 -1.51 16.81 -2.93
N LYS A 65 -0.83 17.95 -3.12
CA LYS A 65 -1.23 18.92 -4.15
C LYS A 65 -1.07 18.39 -5.56
N GLN A 66 -0.02 17.59 -5.80
CA GLN A 66 0.19 16.94 -7.10
C GLN A 66 -0.90 15.91 -7.40
N LEU A 67 -1.34 15.12 -6.40
CA LEU A 67 -2.47 14.20 -6.55
C LEU A 67 -3.77 14.93 -6.86
N VAL A 68 -4.04 16.05 -6.17
CA VAL A 68 -5.23 16.89 -6.45
C VAL A 68 -5.20 17.37 -7.90
N GLN A 69 -4.05 17.87 -8.38
CA GLN A 69 -3.91 18.30 -9.77
C GLN A 69 -4.21 17.14 -10.75
N ALA A 70 -3.58 15.99 -10.57
CA ALA A 70 -3.80 14.83 -11.44
C ALA A 70 -5.27 14.34 -11.41
N THR A 71 -5.95 14.49 -10.26
CA THR A 71 -7.37 14.14 -10.12
C THR A 71 -8.25 15.11 -10.92
N LEU A 72 -7.97 16.40 -10.85
CA LEU A 72 -8.69 17.42 -11.62
C LEU A 72 -8.51 17.21 -13.13
N ASP A 73 -7.27 16.93 -13.58
CA ASP A 73 -6.98 16.64 -14.99
C ASP A 73 -7.75 15.39 -15.49
N PHE A 74 -7.88 14.36 -14.63
CA PHE A 74 -8.68 13.17 -14.94
C PHE A 74 -10.19 13.50 -15.01
N GLU A 75 -10.70 14.30 -14.09
CA GLU A 75 -12.10 14.72 -14.06
C GLU A 75 -12.46 15.59 -15.28
N GLU A 76 -11.57 16.49 -15.71
CA GLU A 76 -11.74 17.33 -16.90
C GLU A 76 -11.94 16.46 -18.15
N VAL A 77 -11.06 15.48 -18.37
CA VAL A 77 -11.18 14.53 -19.48
C VAL A 77 -12.48 13.71 -19.39
N ALA A 78 -12.92 13.34 -18.19
CA ALA A 78 -14.18 12.62 -18.00
C ALA A 78 -15.41 13.48 -18.36
N VAL A 79 -15.36 14.79 -18.12
CA VAL A 79 -16.39 15.75 -18.57
C VAL A 79 -16.39 15.87 -20.08
N GLU A 80 -15.21 16.02 -20.69
CA GLU A 80 -15.07 16.12 -22.15
C GLU A 80 -15.60 14.88 -22.87
N ILE A 81 -15.32 13.68 -22.34
CA ILE A 81 -15.88 12.43 -22.87
C ILE A 81 -17.40 12.46 -22.86
N ARG A 82 -18.03 12.85 -21.75
CA ARG A 82 -19.50 12.94 -21.68
C ARG A 82 -20.08 13.87 -22.72
N ASN A 83 -19.45 15.04 -22.92
CA ASN A 83 -19.89 16.01 -23.90
C ASN A 83 -19.80 15.44 -25.35
N VAL A 84 -18.68 14.79 -25.68
CA VAL A 84 -18.51 14.17 -27.00
C VAL A 84 -19.46 12.99 -27.22
N ASP A 85 -19.72 12.19 -26.20
CA ASP A 85 -20.68 11.08 -26.26
C ASP A 85 -22.10 11.59 -26.53
N GLU A 86 -22.52 12.69 -25.91
CA GLU A 86 -23.82 13.32 -26.21
C GLU A 86 -23.89 13.84 -27.66
N LEU A 87 -22.83 14.51 -28.14
CA LEU A 87 -22.74 14.96 -29.53
C LEU A 87 -22.75 13.77 -30.51
N ALA A 88 -22.08 12.67 -30.16
CA ALA A 88 -22.08 11.45 -30.96
C ALA A 88 -23.49 10.84 -31.07
N LYS A 89 -24.27 10.79 -29.98
CA LYS A 89 -25.66 10.35 -29.99
C LYS A 89 -26.52 11.21 -30.92
N ILE A 90 -26.38 12.55 -30.83
CA ILE A 90 -27.11 13.50 -31.70
C ILE A 90 -26.74 13.24 -33.17
N SER A 91 -25.44 13.03 -33.47
CA SER A 91 -24.99 12.81 -34.86
C SER A 91 -25.51 11.47 -35.44
N VAL A 92 -25.75 10.47 -34.62
CA VAL A 92 -26.41 9.21 -35.05
C VAL A 92 -27.87 9.47 -35.41
N MET A 93 -28.61 10.20 -34.59
CA MET A 93 -30.01 10.57 -34.88
C MET A 93 -30.13 11.43 -36.15
N GLU A 94 -29.22 12.36 -36.35
CA GLU A 94 -29.14 13.19 -37.56
C GLU A 94 -28.91 12.31 -38.80
N LEU A 95 -27.94 11.40 -38.75
CA LEU A 95 -27.68 10.48 -39.84
C LEU A 95 -28.92 9.60 -40.17
N GLU A 96 -29.63 9.11 -39.16
CA GLU A 96 -30.85 8.38 -39.36
C GLU A 96 -31.96 9.19 -40.02
N LEU A 97 -32.09 10.45 -39.62
CA LEU A 97 -33.06 11.38 -40.22
C LEU A 97 -32.74 11.59 -41.69
N GLN A 98 -31.48 11.90 -42.03
CA GLN A 98 -31.06 12.12 -43.42
C GLN A 98 -31.21 10.84 -44.28
N LEU A 99 -30.91 9.68 -43.72
CA LEU A 99 -31.14 8.41 -44.41
C LEU A 99 -32.63 8.13 -44.68
N ARG A 100 -33.53 8.44 -43.75
CA ARG A 100 -34.98 8.31 -43.95
C ARG A 100 -35.46 9.22 -45.06
N GLU A 101 -35.00 10.47 -45.07
CA GLU A 101 -35.35 11.45 -46.10
C GLU A 101 -34.83 11.03 -47.49
N PHE A 102 -33.57 10.64 -47.60
CA PHE A 102 -32.97 10.10 -48.80
C PHE A 102 -33.75 8.92 -49.36
N ASN A 103 -34.09 7.93 -48.50
CA ASN A 103 -34.86 6.76 -48.89
C ASN A 103 -36.28 7.10 -49.32
N ARG A 104 -36.90 8.09 -48.70
CA ARG A 104 -38.23 8.58 -49.10
C ARG A 104 -38.16 9.19 -50.52
N LEU A 105 -37.22 10.07 -50.79
CA LEU A 105 -37.03 10.70 -52.11
C LEU A 105 -36.70 9.67 -53.19
N LYS A 106 -35.85 8.69 -52.87
CA LYS A 106 -35.46 7.60 -53.77
C LYS A 106 -36.65 6.72 -54.16
N LYS A 107 -37.59 6.44 -53.24
CA LYS A 107 -38.83 5.69 -53.54
C LYS A 107 -39.76 6.52 -54.43
N LEU A 108 -39.88 7.80 -54.21
CA LEU A 108 -40.73 8.69 -55.04
C LEU A 108 -40.14 8.89 -56.43
N ALA A 109 -38.84 8.89 -56.62
CA ALA A 109 -38.16 8.98 -57.91
C ALA A 109 -38.46 7.79 -58.83
N GLY A 110 -38.88 6.61 -58.30
CA GLY A 110 -39.29 5.45 -59.06
C GLY A 110 -40.70 5.51 -59.63
N GLY A 111 -41.52 6.55 -59.27
CA GLY A 111 -42.91 6.66 -59.67
C GLY A 111 -43.41 8.05 -60.10
N GLN A 112 -42.65 9.10 -59.81
CA GLN A 112 -42.97 10.51 -60.10
C GLN A 112 -41.73 11.28 -60.51
N VAL A 113 -41.91 12.40 -61.25
CA VAL A 113 -40.84 13.29 -61.69
C VAL A 113 -40.33 14.08 -60.50
N ILE A 114 -39.31 13.52 -59.80
CA ILE A 114 -38.49 14.29 -58.88
C ILE A 114 -37.30 14.82 -59.64
N LEU A 115 -36.93 16.08 -59.36
CA LEU A 115 -35.71 16.68 -59.93
C LEU A 115 -34.48 15.87 -59.45
N ALA A 116 -33.60 15.46 -60.36
CA ALA A 116 -32.33 14.78 -60.02
C ALA A 116 -31.50 15.56 -59.01
N SER A 117 -31.61 16.90 -59.04
CA SER A 117 -30.96 17.81 -58.09
C SER A 117 -31.41 17.61 -56.64
N ASP A 118 -32.66 17.19 -56.39
CA ASP A 118 -33.17 16.98 -55.02
C ASP A 118 -32.62 15.69 -54.42
N LEU A 119 -32.50 14.63 -55.23
CA LEU A 119 -31.91 13.38 -54.85
C LEU A 119 -30.39 13.57 -54.53
N GLU A 120 -29.67 14.25 -55.40
CA GLU A 120 -28.25 14.60 -55.18
C GLU A 120 -28.03 15.45 -53.92
N ARG A 121 -28.97 16.36 -53.62
CA ARG A 121 -28.92 17.19 -52.41
C ARG A 121 -29.08 16.32 -51.13
N ALA A 122 -30.05 15.40 -51.16
CA ALA A 122 -30.25 14.47 -50.05
C ALA A 122 -29.07 13.50 -49.86
N GLU A 123 -28.47 13.03 -50.97
CA GLU A 123 -27.27 12.19 -50.88
C GLU A 123 -26.09 12.93 -50.27
N ARG A 124 -25.85 14.18 -50.67
CA ARG A 124 -24.83 15.03 -50.03
C ARG A 124 -25.09 15.23 -48.56
N ALA A 125 -26.33 15.45 -48.12
CA ALA A 125 -26.71 15.57 -46.73
C ALA A 125 -26.37 14.30 -45.91
N VAL A 126 -26.66 13.12 -46.46
CA VAL A 126 -26.28 11.82 -45.85
C VAL A 126 -24.79 11.69 -45.73
N LEU A 127 -24.01 12.05 -46.76
CA LEU A 127 -22.52 12.00 -46.70
C LEU A 127 -21.97 12.95 -45.64
N MET A 128 -22.51 14.18 -45.55
CA MET A 128 -22.11 15.13 -44.49
C MET A 128 -22.40 14.58 -43.09
N ALA A 129 -23.62 14.08 -42.86
CA ALA A 129 -24.00 13.51 -41.57
C ALA A 129 -23.13 12.27 -41.19
N ARG A 130 -22.77 11.42 -42.17
CA ARG A 130 -21.86 10.31 -42.00
C ARG A 130 -20.44 10.77 -41.63
N THR A 131 -19.93 11.80 -42.27
CA THR A 131 -18.62 12.40 -41.97
C THR A 131 -18.59 12.93 -40.55
N THR A 132 -19.59 13.70 -40.13
CA THR A 132 -19.73 14.23 -38.77
C THR A 132 -19.74 13.08 -37.73
N ARG A 133 -20.56 12.05 -37.94
CA ARG A 133 -20.61 10.87 -37.07
C ARG A 133 -19.23 10.20 -36.95
N THR A 134 -18.52 10.02 -38.08
CA THR A 134 -17.19 9.37 -38.08
C THR A 134 -16.15 10.22 -37.34
N GLN A 135 -16.20 11.54 -37.50
CA GLN A 135 -15.31 12.46 -36.80
C GLN A 135 -15.53 12.39 -35.26
N LEU A 136 -16.80 12.46 -34.80
CA LEU A 136 -17.15 12.40 -33.40
C LEU A 136 -16.79 11.03 -32.79
N ALA A 137 -17.02 9.93 -33.52
CA ALA A 137 -16.60 8.59 -33.08
C ALA A 137 -15.07 8.49 -32.92
N GLY A 138 -14.31 9.08 -33.84
CA GLY A 138 -12.86 9.17 -33.76
C GLY A 138 -12.38 10.00 -32.56
N GLN A 139 -13.05 11.14 -32.30
CA GLN A 139 -12.77 11.97 -31.15
C GLN A 139 -13.06 11.25 -29.83
N ALA A 140 -14.21 10.60 -29.70
CA ALA A 140 -14.56 9.80 -28.53
C ALA A 140 -13.53 8.70 -28.25
N ALA A 141 -13.08 7.99 -29.30
CA ALA A 141 -12.06 6.95 -29.18
C ALA A 141 -10.70 7.53 -28.72
N LYS A 142 -10.32 8.73 -29.21
CA LYS A 142 -9.09 9.41 -28.79
C LYS A 142 -9.16 9.83 -27.32
N LEU A 143 -10.28 10.43 -26.91
CA LEU A 143 -10.50 10.85 -25.53
C LEU A 143 -10.53 9.68 -24.56
N SER A 144 -11.17 8.56 -24.93
CA SER A 144 -11.18 7.33 -24.14
C SER A 144 -9.75 6.84 -23.84
N LYS A 145 -8.87 6.84 -24.85
CA LYS A 145 -7.44 6.53 -24.62
C LYS A 145 -6.75 7.58 -23.75
N GLY A 146 -7.10 8.85 -23.89
CA GLY A 146 -6.62 9.95 -23.05
C GLY A 146 -6.98 9.73 -21.58
N LYS A 147 -8.20 9.29 -21.31
CA LYS A 147 -8.69 8.98 -19.96
C LYS A 147 -7.79 7.96 -19.24
N TYR A 148 -7.48 6.84 -19.89
CA TYR A 148 -6.59 5.82 -19.28
C TYR A 148 -5.20 6.38 -18.94
N ARG A 149 -4.69 7.30 -19.76
CA ARG A 149 -3.41 7.96 -19.48
C ARG A 149 -3.49 8.87 -18.25
N MET A 150 -4.58 9.65 -18.11
CA MET A 150 -4.79 10.51 -16.94
C MET A 150 -5.06 9.68 -15.67
N GLU A 151 -5.79 8.59 -15.80
CA GLU A 151 -6.00 7.62 -14.71
C GLU A 151 -4.66 7.07 -14.20
N ALA A 152 -3.80 6.61 -15.10
CA ALA A 152 -2.47 6.13 -14.74
C ALA A 152 -1.59 7.22 -14.10
N ALA A 153 -1.72 8.48 -14.55
CA ALA A 153 -0.98 9.60 -13.94
C ALA A 153 -1.48 9.91 -12.52
N ARG A 154 -2.80 9.88 -12.28
CA ARG A 154 -3.39 10.02 -10.96
C ARG A 154 -2.94 8.89 -10.02
N ASP A 155 -2.99 7.65 -10.49
CA ASP A 155 -2.60 6.48 -9.70
C ASP A 155 -1.10 6.51 -9.35
N LEU A 156 -0.26 6.98 -10.28
CA LEU A 156 1.17 7.22 -10.00
C LEU A 156 1.37 8.27 -8.90
N ALA A 157 0.62 9.39 -8.98
CA ALA A 157 0.68 10.44 -7.95
C ALA A 157 0.22 9.92 -6.58
N GLN A 158 -0.81 9.04 -6.55
CA GLN A 158 -1.26 8.38 -5.32
C GLN A 158 -0.14 7.51 -4.72
N ILE A 159 0.49 6.66 -5.51
CA ILE A 159 1.59 5.78 -5.05
C ILE A 159 2.76 6.61 -4.50
N GLN A 160 3.07 7.76 -5.12
CA GLN A 160 4.11 8.65 -4.63
C GLN A 160 3.74 9.26 -3.28
N LEU A 161 2.49 9.68 -3.10
CA LEU A 161 1.97 10.19 -1.83
C LEU A 161 2.00 9.11 -0.74
N ASP A 162 1.56 7.89 -1.05
CA ASP A 162 1.58 6.76 -0.10
C ASP A 162 3.00 6.46 0.38
N LYS A 163 3.97 6.50 -0.54
CA LYS A 163 5.38 6.34 -0.18
C LYS A 163 5.87 7.44 0.76
N ALA A 164 5.57 8.70 0.47
CA ALA A 164 5.99 9.82 1.31
C ALA A 164 5.32 9.75 2.70
N THR A 165 4.05 9.37 2.76
CA THR A 165 3.32 9.17 4.02
C THR A 165 3.91 8.03 4.84
N LEU A 166 4.34 6.95 4.19
CA LEU A 166 5.04 5.86 4.84
C LEU A 166 6.41 6.32 5.39
N ASP A 167 7.16 7.10 4.62
CA ASP A 167 8.45 7.63 5.07
C ASP A 167 8.27 8.65 6.23
N ASP A 168 7.21 9.47 6.22
CA ASP A 168 6.83 10.34 7.35
C ASP A 168 6.49 9.51 8.60
N SER A 169 5.72 8.44 8.47
CA SER A 169 5.39 7.55 9.59
C SER A 169 6.62 6.89 10.22
N ARG A 170 7.68 6.67 9.44
CA ARG A 170 8.96 6.08 9.88
C ARG A 170 9.86 7.04 10.62
N THR A 171 9.50 8.33 10.67
CA THR A 171 10.21 9.32 11.51
C THR A 171 9.99 9.06 12.99
N ILE A 172 8.90 8.37 13.36
CA ILE A 172 8.61 7.96 14.73
C ILE A 172 9.07 6.51 14.91
N VAL A 173 10.16 6.31 15.65
CA VAL A 173 10.68 4.97 15.93
C VAL A 173 10.07 4.44 17.21
N LYS A 174 9.33 3.33 17.08
CA LYS A 174 8.64 2.67 18.19
C LYS A 174 9.25 1.31 18.48
N SER A 175 9.11 0.84 19.72
CA SER A 175 9.50 -0.52 20.09
C SER A 175 8.60 -1.55 19.42
N PRO A 176 9.14 -2.56 18.72
CA PRO A 176 8.34 -3.65 18.13
C PRO A 176 7.97 -4.75 19.14
N VAL A 177 8.53 -4.71 20.33
CA VAL A 177 8.33 -5.70 21.39
C VAL A 177 8.39 -5.05 22.76
N SER A 178 7.81 -5.70 23.76
CA SER A 178 8.03 -5.35 25.15
C SER A 178 9.32 -5.99 25.65
N GLY A 179 10.18 -5.20 26.29
CA GLY A 179 11.47 -5.71 26.70
C GLY A 179 12.36 -4.68 27.39
N VAL A 180 13.61 -5.05 27.63
CA VAL A 180 14.60 -4.18 28.29
C VAL A 180 15.61 -3.67 27.26
N ILE A 181 15.90 -2.38 27.32
CA ILE A 181 16.96 -1.78 26.51
C ILE A 181 18.31 -2.20 27.04
N ILE A 182 19.11 -2.85 26.18
CA ILE A 182 20.49 -3.26 26.53
C ILE A 182 21.46 -2.13 26.21
N ARG A 183 21.32 -1.51 25.03
CA ARG A 183 22.21 -0.45 24.54
C ARG A 183 21.42 0.61 23.82
N ASP A 184 21.68 1.85 24.13
CA ASP A 184 21.30 3.03 23.37
C ASP A 184 22.55 3.53 22.63
N LEU A 185 22.44 3.70 21.31
CA LEU A 185 23.59 3.93 20.43
C LEU A 185 23.64 5.36 19.87
N VAL A 186 22.58 6.13 20.09
CA VAL A 186 22.44 7.48 19.53
C VAL A 186 21.89 8.46 20.57
N GLU A 187 22.30 9.71 20.44
CA GLU A 187 21.86 10.79 21.29
C GLU A 187 20.96 11.77 20.56
N GLU A 188 20.20 12.56 21.34
CA GLU A 188 19.42 13.67 20.82
C GLU A 188 20.34 14.63 20.05
N ASP A 189 19.82 15.25 19.01
CA ASP A 189 20.54 16.12 18.08
C ASP A 189 21.56 15.43 17.15
N SER A 190 21.82 14.13 17.32
CA SER A 190 22.65 13.38 16.37
C SER A 190 21.94 13.16 15.03
N PHE A 191 22.71 12.96 13.96
CA PHE A 191 22.16 12.65 12.63
C PHE A 191 22.22 11.14 12.37
N ALA A 192 21.06 10.54 12.12
CA ALA A 192 20.94 9.15 11.74
C ALA A 192 20.73 9.00 10.22
N GLN A 193 21.49 8.12 9.59
CA GLN A 193 21.24 7.70 8.23
C GLN A 193 20.32 6.48 8.22
N LYS A 194 19.70 6.19 7.08
CA LYS A 194 18.95 4.94 6.92
C LYS A 194 19.86 3.73 7.18
N GLY A 195 19.42 2.87 8.10
CA GLY A 195 20.19 1.70 8.55
C GLY A 195 21.12 1.96 9.76
N THR A 196 21.23 3.20 10.25
CA THR A 196 21.98 3.49 11.49
C THR A 196 21.32 2.80 12.67
N PRO A 197 22.05 1.94 13.42
CA PRO A 197 21.52 1.33 14.63
C PRO A 197 21.22 2.41 15.69
N LEU A 198 20.04 2.36 16.28
CA LEU A 198 19.57 3.32 17.27
C LEU A 198 19.61 2.73 18.68
N VAL A 199 19.05 1.54 18.85
CA VAL A 199 18.89 0.90 20.15
C VAL A 199 18.84 -0.62 19.98
N THR A 200 19.31 -1.32 21.00
CA THR A 200 19.18 -2.78 21.12
C THR A 200 18.24 -3.12 22.28
N ILE A 201 17.22 -3.92 22.01
CA ILE A 201 16.17 -4.33 22.96
C ILE A 201 16.21 -5.85 23.10
N GLU A 202 16.17 -6.31 24.32
CA GLU A 202 16.01 -7.70 24.69
C GLU A 202 14.54 -8.01 24.93
N ASP A 203 13.99 -8.93 24.15
CA ASP A 203 12.59 -9.34 24.27
C ASP A 203 12.41 -10.18 25.56
N THR A 204 11.58 -9.68 26.46
CA THR A 204 11.30 -10.34 27.75
C THR A 204 9.97 -11.08 27.77
N SER A 205 9.27 -11.15 26.62
CA SER A 205 7.99 -11.87 26.51
C SER A 205 8.16 -13.38 26.75
N HIS A 206 9.31 -13.93 26.40
CA HIS A 206 9.69 -15.30 26.58
C HIS A 206 11.15 -15.38 27.03
N VAL A 207 11.48 -16.45 27.75
CA VAL A 207 12.84 -16.76 28.15
C VAL A 207 13.19 -18.16 27.70
N GLU A 208 14.44 -18.36 27.32
CA GLU A 208 15.00 -19.70 27.10
C GLU A 208 15.82 -20.11 28.33
N VAL A 209 15.64 -21.33 28.75
CA VAL A 209 16.49 -21.94 29.78
C VAL A 209 17.45 -22.89 29.09
N ARG A 210 18.73 -22.55 29.09
CA ARG A 210 19.80 -23.43 28.57
C ARG A 210 20.36 -24.27 29.70
N CYS A 211 20.02 -25.57 29.66
CA CYS A 211 20.50 -26.54 30.62
C CYS A 211 21.61 -27.38 29.99
N ASN A 212 22.68 -27.60 30.75
CA ASN A 212 23.74 -28.54 30.39
C ASN A 212 23.44 -29.89 31.04
N LEU A 213 22.98 -30.85 30.25
CA LEU A 213 22.78 -32.21 30.71
C LEU A 213 24.04 -33.04 30.51
N ARG A 214 24.39 -33.87 31.51
CA ARG A 214 25.48 -34.83 31.38
C ARG A 214 25.04 -35.93 30.41
N MET A 215 26.02 -36.50 29.68
CA MET A 215 25.70 -37.53 28.68
C MET A 215 25.06 -38.77 29.28
N ASP A 216 25.41 -39.09 30.52
CA ASP A 216 24.85 -40.22 31.25
C ASP A 216 23.37 -40.04 31.60
N ASP A 217 22.93 -38.76 31.77
CA ASP A 217 21.54 -38.40 32.09
C ASP A 217 20.66 -38.42 30.83
N LEU A 218 21.24 -38.13 29.65
CA LEU A 218 20.55 -38.19 28.36
C LEU A 218 20.07 -39.62 28.00
N TYR A 219 20.80 -40.65 28.42
CA TYR A 219 20.42 -42.04 28.18
C TYR A 219 19.05 -42.36 28.79
N TRP A 220 18.78 -41.89 29.99
CA TRP A 220 17.50 -42.11 30.70
C TRP A 220 16.33 -41.31 30.08
N ILE A 221 16.58 -40.15 29.51
CA ILE A 221 15.58 -39.33 28.83
C ILE A 221 15.20 -39.96 27.48
N TRP A 222 16.14 -40.56 26.76
CA TRP A 222 15.88 -41.20 25.47
C TRP A 222 15.21 -42.57 25.62
N ASP A 223 15.54 -43.34 26.61
CA ASP A 223 14.95 -44.66 26.86
C ASP A 223 13.46 -44.54 27.22
N GLN A 224 13.06 -43.47 27.91
CA GLN A 224 11.65 -43.17 28.17
C GLN A 224 10.86 -42.73 26.93
N ARG A 225 11.51 -42.16 25.89
CA ARG A 225 10.84 -41.81 24.60
C ARG A 225 10.52 -43.03 23.74
N ALA A 226 11.19 -44.14 23.94
CA ALA A 226 10.87 -45.41 23.28
C ALA A 226 9.62 -46.11 23.89
N GLY A 227 9.17 -45.65 25.06
CA GLY A 227 8.01 -46.20 25.74
C GLY A 227 7.14 -45.16 26.43
N LYS A 228 6.19 -44.58 25.69
CA LYS A 228 5.05 -43.75 26.13
C LYS A 228 5.18 -42.22 26.08
N SER A 229 4.24 -41.65 25.34
CA SER A 229 3.55 -40.36 25.37
C SER A 229 3.79 -39.47 26.60
N VAL A 230 4.16 -38.24 26.28
CA VAL A 230 4.36 -37.06 27.12
C VAL A 230 3.27 -36.89 28.17
N ALA A 231 3.64 -36.94 29.44
CA ALA A 231 2.82 -36.42 30.54
C ALA A 231 3.13 -34.93 30.72
N SER A 232 2.07 -34.11 30.76
CA SER A 232 2.03 -32.68 30.99
C SER A 232 2.88 -32.23 32.17
N ILE A 233 3.69 -31.21 31.95
CA ILE A 233 4.42 -30.49 32.99
C ILE A 233 3.39 -29.68 33.78
N GLU A 234 3.03 -30.12 34.97
CA GLU A 234 2.33 -29.28 35.93
C GLU A 234 3.32 -28.22 36.47
N SER A 235 3.01 -26.94 36.17
CA SER A 235 3.68 -25.81 36.79
C SER A 235 3.36 -25.76 38.28
N GLY A 236 4.30 -26.15 39.10
CA GLY A 236 4.24 -25.98 40.55
C GLY A 236 4.46 -24.51 40.91
N GLU A 237 3.37 -23.82 41.16
CA GLU A 237 3.33 -22.59 41.90
C GLU A 237 3.85 -22.79 43.31
N LYS A 238 4.96 -22.17 43.69
CA LYS A 238 5.33 -21.92 45.08
C LYS A 238 5.71 -20.46 45.25
N SER A 239 4.74 -19.73 45.83
CA SER A 239 4.92 -18.49 46.53
C SER A 239 5.96 -18.58 47.66
N ALA A 240 6.86 -17.62 47.70
CA ALA A 240 7.36 -16.99 48.92
C ALA A 240 7.97 -15.62 48.54
#